data_24c27e64987d692370a54097947e5b64
#
_entry.id   24c27e64987d692370a54097947e5b64
#
_cell.length_a   1.000
_cell.length_b   1.000
_cell.length_c   1.000
_cell.angle_alpha   90.00
_cell.angle_beta   90.00
_cell.angle_gamma   90.00
#
_symmetry.space_group_name_H-M   'P 1'
#
loop_
_entity.id
_entity.type
_entity.pdbx_description
1 polymer ?
#
loop_
_entity_poly.entity_id
_entity_poly.type
_entity_poly.pdbx_seq_one_letter_code
_entity_poly.pdbx_strand_id
1 'polypeptide(L)'
;VSVKRRLFDVPNSRSSHTRAVPRLGGIIFLPCMMFSYAFVLGLRELNGVGVATELRESLLLEMLFLICGLTIIYGIGVLDDLRGVSFRKKFVAQILAAIFFLFGDIHIDNLHGIFGIYELPVAVSYVLTIFITVLIINAVNLIDGIDGLASGLSSVALAVYGFWFLSSELYAYAMLAFSLLGSVMIFFLYNVFGKRMKLFMGDTGSLILGYCLAFLAIRFCQLNATPEFGVVGAPIVAFSTLFIPIFDVFRVFIVRIK
;
A
#
# COMPACT_ATOMS: atom_id res chain seq x y z
N VAL A 1 -11.70 14.21 17.21
CA VAL A 1 -12.89 13.82 16.42
C VAL A 1 -13.44 12.51 16.94
N SER A 2 -12.62 11.45 17.06
CA SER A 2 -13.09 10.11 17.48
C SER A 2 -13.68 10.11 18.90
N VAL A 3 -13.07 10.81 19.85
CA VAL A 3 -13.57 10.94 21.23
C VAL A 3 -14.94 11.61 21.26
N LYS A 4 -15.15 12.69 20.49
CA LYS A 4 -16.39 13.45 20.46
C LYS A 4 -17.55 12.70 19.79
N ARG A 5 -17.25 11.76 18.85
CA ARG A 5 -18.25 11.01 18.08
C ARG A 5 -18.38 9.53 18.52
N ARG A 6 -17.69 9.11 19.58
CA ARG A 6 -17.68 7.73 20.10
C ARG A 6 -17.25 6.70 19.05
N LEU A 7 -16.32 7.05 18.16
CA LEU A 7 -15.75 6.17 17.13
C LEU A 7 -14.62 5.33 17.73
N PHE A 8 -15.00 4.43 18.63
CA PHE A 8 -14.08 3.54 19.34
C PHE A 8 -14.36 2.11 18.95
N ASP A 9 -13.31 1.31 18.91
CA ASP A 9 -13.43 -0.13 18.95
C ASP A 9 -13.77 -0.56 20.40
N VAL A 10 -14.98 -1.07 20.58
CA VAL A 10 -15.44 -1.57 21.87
C VAL A 10 -15.00 -3.03 22.00
N PRO A 11 -14.32 -3.40 23.12
CA PRO A 11 -13.88 -4.76 23.33
C PRO A 11 -15.02 -5.76 23.18
N ASN A 12 -14.77 -6.83 22.42
CA ASN A 12 -15.67 -7.98 22.31
C ASN A 12 -14.89 -9.26 22.63
N SER A 13 -15.54 -10.41 22.65
CA SER A 13 -14.93 -11.71 23.00
C SER A 13 -13.77 -12.15 22.10
N ARG A 14 -13.54 -11.46 20.97
CA ARG A 14 -12.45 -11.70 20.00
C ARG A 14 -11.40 -10.60 19.99
N SER A 15 -11.58 -9.54 20.78
CA SER A 15 -10.67 -8.39 20.80
C SER A 15 -9.43 -8.69 21.64
N SER A 16 -8.27 -8.24 21.18
CA SER A 16 -7.00 -8.29 21.92
C SER A 16 -6.85 -7.17 22.95
N HIS A 17 -7.81 -6.23 23.05
CA HIS A 17 -7.76 -5.06 23.94
C HIS A 17 -8.94 -5.05 24.91
N THR A 18 -8.73 -4.44 26.08
CA THR A 18 -9.71 -4.35 27.17
C THR A 18 -10.34 -2.97 27.31
N ARG A 19 -9.92 -1.98 26.55
CA ARG A 19 -10.40 -0.60 26.57
C ARG A 19 -10.85 -0.16 25.18
N ALA A 20 -11.79 0.78 25.12
CA ALA A 20 -12.21 1.40 23.85
C ALA A 20 -11.06 2.21 23.24
N VAL A 21 -10.63 1.87 22.01
CA VAL A 21 -9.50 2.48 21.29
C VAL A 21 -10.00 3.17 20.02
N PRO A 22 -9.53 4.40 19.71
CA PRO A 22 -9.90 5.09 18.47
C PRO A 22 -9.44 4.34 17.23
N ARG A 23 -10.31 4.15 16.23
CA ARG A 23 -10.03 3.46 14.96
C ARG A 23 -9.50 4.36 13.85
N LEU A 24 -9.37 5.66 14.06
CA LEU A 24 -9.06 6.63 13.01
C LEU A 24 -7.54 6.94 12.87
N GLY A 25 -6.66 6.04 13.30
CA GLY A 25 -5.21 6.27 13.23
C GLY A 25 -4.70 6.40 11.80
N GLY A 26 -5.21 5.61 10.88
CA GLY A 26 -4.77 5.60 9.47
C GLY A 26 -5.34 6.71 8.60
N ILE A 27 -6.33 7.47 9.07
CA ILE A 27 -6.94 8.56 8.29
C ILE A 27 -5.92 9.65 7.91
N ILE A 28 -4.85 9.77 8.70
CA ILE A 28 -3.78 10.75 8.47
C ILE A 28 -2.74 10.29 7.44
N PHE A 29 -2.70 9.00 7.07
CA PHE A 29 -1.65 8.48 6.18
C PHE A 29 -1.66 9.18 4.83
N LEU A 30 -2.81 9.26 4.17
CA LEU A 30 -2.89 9.91 2.86
C LEU A 30 -2.56 11.41 2.93
N PRO A 31 -3.16 12.22 3.81
CA PRO A 31 -2.82 13.64 3.89
C PRO A 31 -1.34 13.90 4.22
N CYS A 32 -0.75 13.16 5.17
CA CYS A 32 0.65 13.32 5.53
C CYS A 32 1.59 12.88 4.40
N MET A 33 1.30 11.75 3.77
CA MET A 33 2.05 11.25 2.63
C MET A 33 2.02 12.25 1.47
N MET A 34 0.84 12.72 1.08
CA MET A 34 0.67 13.67 -0.02
C MET A 34 1.36 15.00 0.26
N PHE A 35 1.23 15.52 1.49
CA PHE A 35 1.92 16.75 1.88
C PHE A 35 3.44 16.57 1.80
N SER A 36 3.98 15.52 2.42
CA SER A 36 5.43 15.27 2.44
C SER A 36 5.98 15.04 1.04
N TYR A 37 5.26 14.26 0.22
CA TYR A 37 5.63 14.00 -1.17
C TYR A 37 5.67 15.29 -1.99
N ALA A 38 4.59 16.06 -1.97
CA ALA A 38 4.49 17.32 -2.72
C ALA A 38 5.51 18.36 -2.26
N PHE A 39 5.74 18.45 -0.94
CA PHE A 39 6.70 19.39 -0.37
C PHE A 39 8.14 19.08 -0.81
N VAL A 40 8.56 17.80 -0.68
CA VAL A 40 9.93 17.40 -1.06
C VAL A 40 10.12 17.51 -2.57
N LEU A 41 9.12 17.10 -3.36
CA LEU A 41 9.17 17.24 -4.82
C LEU A 41 9.29 18.72 -5.23
N GLY A 42 8.50 19.60 -4.62
CA GLY A 42 8.56 21.04 -4.86
C GLY A 42 9.93 21.65 -4.50
N LEU A 43 10.52 21.23 -3.37
CA LEU A 43 11.88 21.67 -3.00
C LEU A 43 12.95 21.20 -3.99
N ARG A 44 12.83 19.98 -4.52
CA ARG A 44 13.77 19.48 -5.55
C ARG A 44 13.67 20.28 -6.83
N GLU A 45 12.47 20.56 -7.31
CA GLU A 45 12.26 21.39 -8.51
C GLU A 45 12.79 22.82 -8.32
N LEU A 46 12.57 23.44 -7.16
CA LEU A 46 13.11 24.78 -6.84
C LEU A 46 14.64 24.82 -6.83
N ASN A 47 15.30 23.73 -6.44
CA ASN A 47 16.76 23.62 -6.43
C ASN A 47 17.33 23.15 -7.78
N GLY A 48 16.54 23.03 -8.83
CA GLY A 48 16.98 22.58 -10.14
C GLY A 48 17.35 21.08 -10.21
N VAL A 49 17.02 20.31 -9.17
CA VAL A 49 17.25 18.85 -9.10
C VAL A 49 15.94 18.16 -9.49
N GLY A 50 15.44 18.49 -10.68
CA GLY A 50 14.17 17.94 -11.19
C GLY A 50 14.22 16.45 -11.49
N VAL A 51 13.07 15.87 -11.75
CA VAL A 51 12.94 14.51 -12.30
C VAL A 51 13.52 14.50 -13.72
N ALA A 52 14.31 13.48 -14.04
CA ALA A 52 14.92 13.34 -15.38
C ALA A 52 13.85 13.49 -16.49
N THR A 53 14.14 14.27 -17.50
CA THR A 53 13.18 14.69 -18.52
C THR A 53 12.53 13.54 -19.28
N GLU A 54 13.25 12.43 -19.47
CA GLU A 54 12.78 11.26 -20.22
C GLU A 54 11.67 10.45 -19.50
N LEU A 55 11.66 10.45 -18.16
CA LEU A 55 10.65 9.78 -17.35
C LEU A 55 9.49 10.72 -16.95
N ARG A 56 9.57 12.01 -17.31
CA ARG A 56 8.67 13.02 -16.74
C ARG A 56 7.21 12.84 -17.17
N GLU A 57 6.95 12.49 -18.41
CA GLU A 57 5.58 12.35 -18.92
C GLU A 57 4.91 11.10 -18.41
N SER A 58 5.58 9.94 -18.47
CA SER A 58 5.02 8.67 -17.94
C SER A 58 4.83 8.74 -16.42
N LEU A 59 5.82 9.28 -15.70
CA LEU A 59 5.75 9.43 -14.25
C LEU A 59 4.60 10.34 -13.81
N LEU A 60 4.33 11.43 -14.53
CA LEU A 60 3.21 12.31 -14.25
C LEU A 60 1.88 11.56 -14.35
N LEU A 61 1.66 10.80 -15.42
CA LEU A 61 0.45 9.99 -15.60
C LEU A 61 0.31 8.93 -14.51
N GLU A 62 1.39 8.21 -14.19
CA GLU A 62 1.40 7.22 -13.12
C GLU A 62 0.96 7.82 -11.78
N MET A 63 1.55 8.96 -11.40
CA MET A 63 1.23 9.64 -10.12
C MET A 63 -0.20 10.20 -10.11
N LEU A 64 -0.69 10.75 -11.22
CA LEU A 64 -2.07 11.23 -11.32
C LEU A 64 -3.07 10.09 -11.14
N PHE A 65 -2.88 8.97 -11.82
CA PHE A 65 -3.77 7.81 -11.68
C PHE A 65 -3.60 7.10 -10.33
N LEU A 66 -2.41 7.09 -9.75
CA LEU A 66 -2.21 6.64 -8.37
C LEU A 66 -3.06 7.46 -7.39
N ILE A 67 -3.08 8.80 -7.54
CA ILE A 67 -3.89 9.70 -6.70
C ILE A 67 -5.39 9.44 -6.90
N CYS A 68 -5.84 9.18 -8.12
CA CYS A 68 -7.25 8.81 -8.40
C CYS A 68 -7.64 7.54 -7.63
N GLY A 69 -6.85 6.48 -7.74
CA GLY A 69 -7.08 5.24 -7.01
C GLY A 69 -7.00 5.40 -5.50
N LEU A 70 -6.00 6.15 -4.99
CA LEU A 70 -5.87 6.48 -3.57
C LEU A 70 -7.10 7.25 -3.04
N THR A 71 -7.66 8.13 -3.83
CA THR A 71 -8.87 8.89 -3.45
C THR A 71 -10.07 7.95 -3.24
N ILE A 72 -10.24 6.96 -4.12
CA ILE A 72 -11.30 5.94 -3.98
C ILE A 72 -11.07 5.09 -2.74
N ILE A 73 -9.84 4.57 -2.56
CA ILE A 73 -9.46 3.75 -1.41
C ILE A 73 -9.63 4.50 -0.09
N TYR A 74 -9.19 5.75 -0.05
CA TYR A 74 -9.36 6.62 1.12
C TYR A 74 -10.85 6.85 1.43
N GLY A 75 -11.64 7.18 0.41
CA GLY A 75 -13.07 7.43 0.57
C GLY A 75 -13.82 6.22 1.13
N ILE A 76 -13.59 5.03 0.57
CA ILE A 76 -14.24 3.80 1.04
C ILE A 76 -13.76 3.40 2.43
N GLY A 77 -12.46 3.57 2.73
CA GLY A 77 -11.88 3.31 4.05
C GLY A 77 -12.49 4.21 5.13
N VAL A 78 -12.56 5.52 4.88
CA VAL A 78 -13.19 6.47 5.82
C VAL A 78 -14.68 6.15 6.03
N LEU A 79 -15.40 5.79 4.97
CA LEU A 79 -16.81 5.38 5.09
C LEU A 79 -16.95 4.11 5.92
N ASP A 80 -16.03 3.16 5.77
CA ASP A 80 -16.04 1.92 6.54
C ASP A 80 -15.75 2.16 8.02
N ASP A 81 -14.73 2.94 8.34
CA ASP A 81 -14.37 3.31 9.71
C ASP A 81 -15.49 4.09 10.43
N LEU A 82 -16.27 4.90 9.69
CA LEU A 82 -17.34 5.73 10.25
C LEU A 82 -18.69 5.01 10.39
N ARG A 83 -19.05 4.16 9.43
CA ARG A 83 -20.42 3.62 9.29
C ARG A 83 -20.48 2.11 9.14
N GLY A 84 -19.35 1.46 8.87
CA GLY A 84 -19.28 0.09 8.40
C GLY A 84 -19.78 -0.05 6.96
N VAL A 85 -18.99 -0.70 6.12
CA VAL A 85 -19.32 -0.94 4.71
C VAL A 85 -19.29 -2.44 4.45
N SER A 86 -20.26 -2.93 3.65
CA SER A 86 -20.26 -4.34 3.27
C SER A 86 -19.01 -4.71 2.46
N PHE A 87 -18.50 -5.93 2.65
CA PHE A 87 -17.29 -6.41 1.97
C PHE A 87 -17.38 -6.28 0.43
N ARG A 88 -18.58 -6.49 -0.15
CA ARG A 88 -18.82 -6.37 -1.60
C ARG A 88 -18.52 -4.96 -2.11
N LYS A 89 -18.96 -3.92 -1.39
CA LYS A 89 -18.71 -2.52 -1.76
C LYS A 89 -17.23 -2.17 -1.65
N LYS A 90 -16.54 -2.66 -0.59
CA LYS A 90 -15.08 -2.51 -0.45
C LYS A 90 -14.35 -3.17 -1.61
N PHE A 91 -14.74 -4.38 -1.96
CA PHE A 91 -14.12 -5.14 -3.05
C PHE A 91 -14.28 -4.44 -4.41
N VAL A 92 -15.49 -3.93 -4.72
CA VAL A 92 -15.72 -3.15 -5.94
C VAL A 92 -14.85 -1.88 -5.97
N ALA A 93 -14.75 -1.15 -4.86
CA ALA A 93 -13.89 0.04 -4.78
C ALA A 93 -12.40 -0.30 -4.98
N GLN A 94 -11.93 -1.42 -4.44
CA GLN A 94 -10.55 -1.91 -4.64
C GLN A 94 -10.28 -2.26 -6.10
N ILE A 95 -11.22 -2.94 -6.78
CA ILE A 95 -11.11 -3.25 -8.22
C ILE A 95 -11.07 -1.95 -9.04
N LEU A 96 -11.97 -1.00 -8.76
CA LEU A 96 -11.97 0.29 -9.44
C LEU A 96 -10.66 1.05 -9.23
N ALA A 97 -10.13 1.04 -8.02
CA ALA A 97 -8.84 1.65 -7.73
C ALA A 97 -7.67 0.94 -8.47
N ALA A 98 -7.69 -0.40 -8.54
CA ALA A 98 -6.67 -1.17 -9.25
C ALA A 98 -6.68 -0.91 -10.78
N ILE A 99 -7.84 -0.60 -11.36
CA ILE A 99 -7.95 -0.23 -12.78
C ILE A 99 -7.15 1.05 -13.09
N PHE A 100 -7.03 1.98 -12.15
CA PHE A 100 -6.22 3.19 -12.36
C PHE A 100 -4.73 2.89 -12.54
N PHE A 101 -4.21 1.78 -12.02
CA PHE A 101 -2.83 1.37 -12.33
C PHE A 101 -2.66 1.14 -13.83
N LEU A 102 -3.64 0.49 -14.47
CA LEU A 102 -3.58 0.20 -15.90
C LEU A 102 -3.57 1.47 -16.77
N PHE A 103 -4.30 2.51 -16.36
CA PHE A 103 -4.26 3.81 -17.04
C PHE A 103 -2.92 4.54 -16.88
N GLY A 104 -2.18 4.25 -15.80
CA GLY A 104 -0.82 4.71 -15.58
C GLY A 104 0.24 3.79 -16.17
N ASP A 105 -0.12 2.80 -16.98
CA ASP A 105 0.79 1.79 -17.53
C ASP A 105 1.54 0.97 -16.45
N ILE A 106 0.93 0.84 -15.27
CA ILE A 106 1.44 0.04 -14.16
C ILE A 106 0.76 -1.33 -14.19
N HIS A 107 1.45 -2.32 -14.72
CA HIS A 107 0.92 -3.68 -14.80
C HIS A 107 2.02 -4.74 -14.79
N ILE A 108 1.67 -5.97 -14.43
CA ILE A 108 2.59 -7.11 -14.43
C ILE A 108 2.64 -7.67 -15.85
N ASP A 109 3.61 -7.21 -16.63
CA ASP A 109 3.81 -7.60 -18.03
C ASP A 109 4.80 -8.77 -18.19
N ASN A 110 5.66 -8.99 -17.18
CA ASN A 110 6.72 -9.98 -17.22
C ASN A 110 6.78 -10.80 -15.93
N LEU A 111 6.90 -12.13 -16.04
CA LEU A 111 7.08 -13.04 -14.90
C LEU A 111 8.54 -13.39 -14.63
N HIS A 112 9.50 -12.76 -15.31
CA HIS A 112 10.95 -12.97 -15.10
C HIS A 112 11.39 -14.44 -15.18
N GLY A 113 10.76 -15.24 -16.02
CA GLY A 113 11.06 -16.66 -16.19
C GLY A 113 10.43 -17.59 -15.13
N ILE A 114 9.57 -17.11 -14.25
CA ILE A 114 8.80 -17.98 -13.36
C ILE A 114 7.94 -18.92 -14.23
N PHE A 115 8.03 -20.21 -13.97
CA PHE A 115 7.44 -21.29 -14.80
C PHE A 115 7.86 -21.25 -16.28
N GLY A 116 8.99 -20.61 -16.61
CA GLY A 116 9.46 -20.44 -17.99
C GLY A 116 8.71 -19.35 -18.78
N ILE A 117 7.87 -18.57 -18.10
CA ILE A 117 7.09 -17.48 -18.72
C ILE A 117 7.82 -16.16 -18.47
N TYR A 118 8.07 -15.41 -19.54
CA TYR A 118 8.63 -14.07 -19.49
C TYR A 118 7.53 -13.05 -19.74
N GLU A 119 7.13 -12.84 -20.95
CA GLU A 119 6.11 -11.88 -21.34
C GLU A 119 4.70 -12.43 -21.20
N LEU A 120 3.78 -11.60 -20.72
CA LEU A 120 2.36 -11.94 -20.59
C LEU A 120 1.53 -11.26 -21.69
N PRO A 121 0.52 -11.95 -22.26
CA PRO A 121 -0.48 -11.29 -23.07
C PRO A 121 -1.17 -10.17 -22.27
N VAL A 122 -1.42 -9.01 -22.90
CA VAL A 122 -1.96 -7.82 -22.27
C VAL A 122 -3.21 -8.09 -21.40
N ALA A 123 -4.15 -8.89 -21.91
CA ALA A 123 -5.37 -9.23 -21.16
C ALA A 123 -5.06 -10.01 -19.87
N VAL A 124 -4.10 -10.94 -19.91
CA VAL A 124 -3.66 -11.71 -18.73
C VAL A 124 -2.94 -10.79 -17.74
N SER A 125 -2.04 -9.95 -18.22
CA SER A 125 -1.33 -8.95 -17.45
C SER A 125 -2.28 -8.04 -16.67
N TYR A 126 -3.30 -7.50 -17.31
CA TYR A 126 -4.29 -6.61 -16.68
C TYR A 126 -5.12 -7.34 -15.60
N VAL A 127 -5.62 -8.53 -15.89
CA VAL A 127 -6.38 -9.33 -14.92
C VAL A 127 -5.50 -9.69 -13.72
N LEU A 128 -4.26 -10.13 -13.98
CA LEU A 128 -3.29 -10.46 -12.94
C LEU A 128 -2.97 -9.27 -12.05
N THR A 129 -2.76 -8.09 -12.65
CA THR A 129 -2.47 -6.85 -11.94
C THR A 129 -3.60 -6.46 -11.00
N ILE A 130 -4.84 -6.48 -11.48
CA ILE A 130 -6.02 -6.19 -10.64
C ILE A 130 -6.12 -7.21 -9.51
N PHE A 131 -5.96 -8.51 -9.82
CA PHE A 131 -6.03 -9.58 -8.84
C PHE A 131 -4.98 -9.43 -7.74
N ILE A 132 -3.70 -9.24 -8.10
CA ILE A 132 -2.59 -9.08 -7.15
C ILE A 132 -2.76 -7.80 -6.32
N THR A 133 -3.20 -6.70 -6.92
CA THR A 133 -3.47 -5.45 -6.19
C THR A 133 -4.54 -5.66 -5.12
N VAL A 134 -5.67 -6.26 -5.48
CA VAL A 134 -6.77 -6.55 -4.54
C VAL A 134 -6.33 -7.55 -3.47
N LEU A 135 -5.52 -8.56 -3.84
CA LEU A 135 -4.97 -9.52 -2.89
C LEU A 135 -4.08 -8.82 -1.84
N ILE A 136 -3.15 -7.96 -2.26
CA ILE A 136 -2.25 -7.26 -1.35
C ILE A 136 -3.04 -6.32 -0.43
N ILE A 137 -4.01 -5.56 -0.96
CA ILE A 137 -4.86 -4.68 -0.15
C ILE A 137 -5.56 -5.46 0.96
N ASN A 138 -6.19 -6.58 0.62
CA ASN A 138 -6.91 -7.39 1.59
C ASN A 138 -5.96 -8.14 2.53
N ALA A 139 -4.77 -8.51 2.09
CA ALA A 139 -3.75 -9.14 2.91
C ALA A 139 -3.27 -8.20 4.03
N VAL A 140 -2.95 -6.95 3.69
CA VAL A 140 -2.55 -5.93 4.66
C VAL A 140 -3.69 -5.60 5.62
N ASN A 141 -4.92 -5.48 5.11
CA ASN A 141 -6.10 -5.24 5.95
C ASN A 141 -6.38 -6.40 6.92
N LEU A 142 -6.17 -7.64 6.49
CA LEU A 142 -6.41 -8.82 7.33
C LEU A 142 -5.45 -8.91 8.53
N ILE A 143 -4.18 -8.56 8.33
CA ILE A 143 -3.16 -8.62 9.40
C ILE A 143 -3.19 -7.43 10.36
N ASP A 144 -3.98 -6.40 10.09
CA ASP A 144 -4.12 -5.23 10.97
C ASP A 144 -4.87 -5.55 12.29
N GLY A 145 -5.31 -6.78 12.48
CA GLY A 145 -5.91 -7.24 13.73
C GLY A 145 -4.94 -7.44 14.89
N ILE A 146 -3.63 -7.34 14.68
CA ILE A 146 -2.57 -7.53 15.69
C ILE A 146 -1.74 -6.25 15.78
N ASP A 147 -1.57 -5.72 16.99
CA ASP A 147 -0.79 -4.51 17.23
C ASP A 147 0.62 -4.60 16.63
N GLY A 148 1.01 -3.62 15.86
CA GLY A 148 2.32 -3.51 15.24
C GLY A 148 2.57 -4.44 14.05
N LEU A 149 1.73 -5.46 13.81
CA LEU A 149 2.01 -6.45 12.76
C LEU A 149 1.90 -5.82 11.37
N ALA A 150 0.75 -5.24 11.03
CA ALA A 150 0.56 -4.60 9.74
C ALA A 150 1.53 -3.43 9.52
N SER A 151 1.65 -2.53 10.50
CA SER A 151 2.53 -1.37 10.40
C SER A 151 4.02 -1.76 10.39
N GLY A 152 4.44 -2.76 11.17
CA GLY A 152 5.82 -3.23 11.20
C GLY A 152 6.24 -3.89 9.89
N LEU A 153 5.46 -4.86 9.40
CA LEU A 153 5.77 -5.55 8.14
C LEU A 153 5.74 -4.59 6.93
N SER A 154 4.75 -3.71 6.91
CA SER A 154 4.66 -2.68 5.86
C SER A 154 5.82 -1.69 5.91
N SER A 155 6.31 -1.33 7.11
CA SER A 155 7.48 -0.48 7.26
C SER A 155 8.73 -1.13 6.67
N VAL A 156 8.91 -2.44 6.87
CA VAL A 156 10.03 -3.19 6.27
C VAL A 156 9.91 -3.17 4.74
N ALA A 157 8.73 -3.47 4.19
CA ALA A 157 8.51 -3.46 2.75
C ALA A 157 8.73 -2.06 2.13
N LEU A 158 8.18 -1.02 2.76
CA LEU A 158 8.39 0.38 2.33
C LEU A 158 9.86 0.79 2.37
N ALA A 159 10.62 0.36 3.39
CA ALA A 159 12.04 0.62 3.47
C ALA A 159 12.81 -0.10 2.35
N VAL A 160 12.52 -1.38 2.08
CA VAL A 160 13.16 -2.14 1.00
C VAL A 160 12.91 -1.46 -0.35
N TYR A 161 11.67 -1.15 -0.69
CA TYR A 161 11.36 -0.46 -1.94
C TYR A 161 11.94 0.96 -1.98
N GLY A 162 11.80 1.72 -0.89
CA GLY A 162 12.32 3.08 -0.79
C GLY A 162 13.82 3.16 -1.02
N PHE A 163 14.61 2.29 -0.38
CA PHE A 163 16.05 2.25 -0.58
C PHE A 163 16.44 1.75 -1.97
N TRP A 164 15.72 0.77 -2.53
CA TRP A 164 16.00 0.32 -3.88
C TRP A 164 15.71 1.43 -4.91
N PHE A 165 14.55 2.08 -4.84
CA PHE A 165 14.24 3.21 -5.73
C PHE A 165 15.22 4.37 -5.56
N LEU A 166 15.67 4.63 -4.33
CA LEU A 166 16.68 5.67 -4.07
C LEU A 166 18.02 5.33 -4.71
N SER A 167 18.47 4.09 -4.56
CA SER A 167 19.76 3.64 -5.15
C SER A 167 19.73 3.56 -6.68
N SER A 168 18.54 3.42 -7.25
CA SER A 168 18.30 3.43 -8.70
C SER A 168 17.99 4.82 -9.25
N GLU A 169 18.16 5.89 -8.45
CA GLU A 169 17.89 7.29 -8.80
C GLU A 169 16.42 7.59 -9.16
N LEU A 170 15.52 6.67 -8.86
CA LEU A 170 14.09 6.78 -9.10
C LEU A 170 13.40 7.55 -7.95
N TYR A 171 13.79 8.80 -7.80
CA TYR A 171 13.49 9.63 -6.62
C TYR A 171 12.00 9.80 -6.33
N ALA A 172 11.15 9.85 -7.34
CA ALA A 172 9.71 10.02 -7.15
C ALA A 172 9.09 8.84 -6.39
N TYR A 173 9.45 7.61 -6.75
CA TYR A 173 8.98 6.41 -6.05
C TYR A 173 9.62 6.27 -4.66
N ALA A 174 10.90 6.64 -4.52
CA ALA A 174 11.57 6.68 -3.23
C ALA A 174 10.89 7.66 -2.28
N MET A 175 10.58 8.88 -2.74
CA MET A 175 9.84 9.88 -1.95
C MET A 175 8.45 9.39 -1.54
N LEU A 176 7.73 8.71 -2.44
CA LEU A 176 6.44 8.10 -2.11
C LEU A 176 6.58 7.06 -0.99
N ALA A 177 7.53 6.15 -1.12
CA ALA A 177 7.78 5.10 -0.14
C ALA A 177 8.19 5.68 1.23
N PHE A 178 9.13 6.62 1.27
CA PHE A 178 9.61 7.21 2.53
C PHE A 178 8.59 8.15 3.18
N SER A 179 7.78 8.87 2.42
CA SER A 179 6.72 9.72 3.00
C SER A 179 5.65 8.88 3.70
N LEU A 180 5.28 7.74 3.11
CA LEU A 180 4.37 6.80 3.74
C LEU A 180 5.04 6.09 4.92
N LEU A 181 6.30 5.67 4.78
CA LEU A 181 7.07 5.02 5.85
C LEU A 181 7.13 5.91 7.10
N GLY A 182 7.41 7.21 6.95
CA GLY A 182 7.44 8.14 8.08
C GLY A 182 6.11 8.19 8.84
N SER A 183 4.99 8.23 8.12
CA SER A 183 3.65 8.21 8.73
C SER A 183 3.36 6.91 9.45
N VAL A 184 3.72 5.76 8.84
CA VAL A 184 3.50 4.42 9.39
C VAL A 184 4.38 4.17 10.61
N MET A 185 5.64 4.63 10.61
CA MET A 185 6.54 4.49 11.76
C MET A 185 6.05 5.24 12.97
N ILE A 186 5.57 6.47 12.81
CA ILE A 186 4.96 7.22 13.91
C ILE A 186 3.72 6.49 14.42
N PHE A 187 2.84 6.03 13.52
CA PHE A 187 1.68 5.24 13.90
C PHE A 187 2.09 3.97 14.68
N PHE A 188 3.10 3.23 14.21
CA PHE A 188 3.63 2.03 14.87
C PHE A 188 4.00 2.29 16.34
N LEU A 189 4.69 3.40 16.61
CA LEU A 189 5.07 3.78 17.98
C LEU A 189 3.85 3.98 18.89
N TYR A 190 2.79 4.66 18.40
CA TYR A 190 1.56 4.83 19.17
C TYR A 190 0.72 3.57 19.28
N ASN A 191 0.73 2.72 18.26
CA ASN A 191 -0.02 1.47 18.25
C ASN A 191 0.56 0.43 19.22
N VAL A 192 1.90 0.27 19.22
CA VAL A 192 2.59 -0.74 20.02
C VAL A 192 2.89 -0.24 21.44
N PHE A 193 3.45 0.97 21.56
CA PHE A 193 3.95 1.49 22.83
C PHE A 193 3.02 2.51 23.51
N GLY A 194 1.95 2.92 22.85
CA GLY A 194 1.01 3.93 23.34
C GLY A 194 0.14 3.42 24.48
N LYS A 195 0.53 3.64 25.74
CA LYS A 195 -0.27 3.23 26.91
C LYS A 195 -1.52 4.10 27.14
N ARG A 196 -1.40 5.42 26.95
CA ARG A 196 -2.49 6.38 27.17
C ARG A 196 -3.18 6.84 25.88
N MET A 197 -2.46 6.80 24.77
CA MET A 197 -2.89 7.29 23.45
C MET A 197 -2.72 6.19 22.39
N LYS A 198 -3.18 4.98 22.73
CA LYS A 198 -3.19 3.88 21.77
C LYS A 198 -4.12 4.22 20.61
N LEU A 199 -3.69 3.90 19.40
CA LEU A 199 -4.44 4.13 18.16
C LEU A 199 -4.54 2.81 17.40
N PHE A 200 -5.69 2.56 16.77
CA PHE A 200 -5.82 1.53 15.75
C PHE A 200 -5.77 2.16 14.36
N MET A 201 -5.22 1.41 13.40
CA MET A 201 -5.04 1.87 12.02
C MET A 201 -6.39 2.12 11.35
N GLY A 202 -7.31 1.19 11.55
CA GLY A 202 -8.61 1.18 10.88
C GLY A 202 -8.51 0.78 9.40
N ASP A 203 -9.67 0.62 8.78
CA ASP A 203 -9.76 0.20 7.38
C ASP A 203 -9.16 1.26 6.44
N THR A 204 -9.31 2.55 6.76
CA THR A 204 -8.69 3.63 5.97
C THR A 204 -7.18 3.44 5.84
N GLY A 205 -6.49 3.22 6.96
CA GLY A 205 -5.03 3.10 6.96
C GLY A 205 -4.53 1.84 6.27
N SER A 206 -5.12 0.69 6.60
CA SER A 206 -4.68 -0.60 6.06
C SER A 206 -4.96 -0.73 4.55
N LEU A 207 -6.08 -0.18 4.05
CA LEU A 207 -6.38 -0.18 2.63
C LEU A 207 -5.42 0.73 1.84
N ILE A 208 -5.13 1.95 2.33
CA ILE A 208 -4.15 2.86 1.71
C ILE A 208 -2.77 2.19 1.67
N LEU A 209 -2.35 1.62 2.79
CA LEU A 209 -1.06 0.97 2.92
C LEU A 209 -0.93 -0.20 1.94
N GLY A 210 -1.95 -1.06 1.86
CA GLY A 210 -1.99 -2.16 0.91
C GLY A 210 -1.96 -1.69 -0.56
N TYR A 211 -2.68 -0.63 -0.89
CA TYR A 211 -2.70 -0.08 -2.25
C TYR A 211 -1.34 0.51 -2.66
N CYS A 212 -0.70 1.29 -1.78
CA CYS A 212 0.63 1.84 -2.02
C CYS A 212 1.70 0.74 -2.14
N LEU A 213 1.63 -0.29 -1.28
CA LEU A 213 2.55 -1.43 -1.35
C LEU A 213 2.37 -2.23 -2.64
N ALA A 214 1.13 -2.41 -3.10
CA ALA A 214 0.86 -3.05 -4.39
C ALA A 214 1.46 -2.25 -5.55
N PHE A 215 1.26 -0.91 -5.56
CA PHE A 215 1.86 -0.03 -6.55
C PHE A 215 3.39 -0.15 -6.59
N LEU A 216 4.05 -0.01 -5.44
CA LEU A 216 5.51 -0.07 -5.34
C LEU A 216 6.06 -1.45 -5.73
N ALA A 217 5.38 -2.54 -5.33
CA ALA A 217 5.77 -3.91 -5.66
C ALA A 217 5.66 -4.20 -7.17
N ILE A 218 4.55 -3.80 -7.80
CA ILE A 218 4.32 -4.00 -9.23
C ILE A 218 5.32 -3.16 -10.03
N ARG A 219 5.51 -1.90 -9.65
CA ARG A 219 6.47 -1.02 -10.34
C ARG A 219 7.90 -1.51 -10.18
N PHE A 220 8.27 -2.00 -9.01
CA PHE A 220 9.56 -2.64 -8.78
C PHE A 220 9.77 -3.83 -9.74
N CYS A 221 8.80 -4.72 -9.88
CA CYS A 221 8.89 -5.86 -10.81
C CYS A 221 8.98 -5.39 -12.26
N GLN A 222 8.14 -4.46 -12.68
CA GLN A 222 8.07 -3.95 -14.05
C GLN A 222 9.40 -3.31 -14.49
N LEU A 223 9.98 -2.45 -13.65
CA LEU A 223 11.27 -1.82 -13.96
C LEU A 223 12.42 -2.83 -14.04
N ASN A 224 12.40 -3.84 -13.18
CA ASN A 224 13.44 -4.89 -13.19
C ASN A 224 13.28 -5.91 -14.33
N ALA A 225 12.21 -5.85 -15.12
CA ALA A 225 12.11 -6.60 -16.38
C ALA A 225 13.00 -6.00 -17.48
N THR A 226 13.44 -4.74 -17.32
CA THR A 226 14.37 -4.07 -18.25
C THR A 226 15.82 -4.39 -17.88
N PRO A 227 16.74 -4.45 -18.88
CA PRO A 227 18.18 -4.70 -18.62
C PRO A 227 18.84 -3.64 -17.73
N GLU A 228 18.29 -2.44 -17.68
CA GLU A 228 18.84 -1.29 -16.97
C GLU A 228 18.92 -1.50 -15.45
N PHE A 229 17.90 -2.10 -14.85
CA PHE A 229 17.83 -2.30 -13.39
C PHE A 229 18.13 -3.75 -12.97
N GLY A 230 17.78 -4.72 -13.76
CA GLY A 230 18.20 -6.13 -13.80
C GLY A 230 18.32 -6.88 -12.47
N VAL A 231 17.49 -6.63 -11.46
CA VAL A 231 17.48 -7.45 -10.24
C VAL A 231 16.95 -8.84 -10.58
N VAL A 232 17.84 -9.82 -10.54
CA VAL A 232 17.49 -11.22 -10.77
C VAL A 232 16.45 -11.67 -9.76
N GLY A 233 15.30 -12.16 -10.23
CA GLY A 233 14.23 -12.63 -9.35
C GLY A 233 13.42 -11.52 -8.67
N ALA A 234 13.29 -10.34 -9.29
CA ALA A 234 12.49 -9.23 -8.74
C ALA A 234 11.11 -9.63 -8.22
N PRO A 235 10.30 -10.49 -8.90
CA PRO A 235 9.03 -10.96 -8.33
C PRO A 235 9.20 -11.76 -7.03
N ILE A 236 10.30 -12.50 -6.87
CA ILE A 236 10.58 -13.24 -5.63
C ILE A 236 10.89 -12.26 -4.50
N VAL A 237 11.65 -11.21 -4.77
CA VAL A 237 11.94 -10.15 -3.79
C VAL A 237 10.64 -9.45 -3.39
N ALA A 238 9.82 -9.03 -4.37
CA ALA A 238 8.53 -8.40 -4.12
C ALA A 238 7.59 -9.30 -3.30
N PHE A 239 7.51 -10.57 -3.65
CA PHE A 239 6.71 -11.55 -2.91
C PHE A 239 7.24 -11.75 -1.48
N SER A 240 8.56 -11.82 -1.30
CA SER A 240 9.19 -12.03 0.02
C SER A 240 8.88 -10.89 1.00
N THR A 241 8.85 -9.64 0.54
CA THR A 241 8.50 -8.48 1.39
C THR A 241 7.04 -8.52 1.85
N LEU A 242 6.15 -9.14 1.07
CA LEU A 242 4.71 -9.25 1.31
C LEU A 242 4.28 -10.68 1.68
N PHE A 243 5.25 -11.60 1.89
CA PHE A 243 4.97 -13.01 2.11
C PHE A 243 4.05 -13.26 3.31
N ILE A 244 4.34 -12.65 4.46
CA ILE A 244 3.58 -12.89 5.68
C ILE A 244 2.12 -12.43 5.53
N PRO A 245 1.81 -11.20 5.06
CA PRO A 245 0.45 -10.80 4.77
C PRO A 245 -0.29 -11.75 3.84
N ILE A 246 0.32 -12.10 2.71
CA ILE A 246 -0.29 -12.95 1.69
C ILE A 246 -0.51 -14.37 2.23
N PHE A 247 0.47 -14.92 2.93
CA PHE A 247 0.34 -16.25 3.54
C PHE A 247 -0.79 -16.32 4.56
N ASP A 248 -0.99 -15.26 5.37
CA ASP A 248 -2.09 -15.24 6.35
C ASP A 248 -3.47 -15.25 5.67
N VAL A 249 -3.64 -14.62 4.51
CA VAL A 249 -4.86 -14.73 3.72
C VAL A 249 -5.15 -16.19 3.38
N PHE A 250 -4.17 -16.92 2.84
CA PHE A 250 -4.36 -18.33 2.50
C PHE A 250 -4.66 -19.19 3.74
N ARG A 251 -3.96 -18.94 4.84
CA ARG A 251 -4.23 -19.61 6.12
C ARG A 251 -5.68 -19.41 6.57
N VAL A 252 -6.18 -18.18 6.54
CA VAL A 252 -7.56 -17.86 6.95
C VAL A 252 -8.58 -18.52 6.02
N PHE A 253 -8.33 -18.54 4.71
CA PHE A 253 -9.19 -19.26 3.76
C PHE A 253 -9.27 -20.76 4.08
N ILE A 254 -8.13 -21.41 4.28
CA ILE A 254 -8.07 -22.86 4.58
C ILE A 254 -8.81 -23.18 5.88
N VAL A 255 -8.66 -22.35 6.92
CA VAL A 255 -9.33 -22.55 8.22
C VAL A 255 -10.84 -22.33 8.14
N ARG A 256 -11.31 -21.44 7.24
CA ARG A 256 -12.75 -21.15 7.09
C ARG A 256 -13.51 -22.14 6.21
N ILE A 257 -12.81 -22.90 5.38
CA ILE A 257 -13.41 -23.97 4.53
C ILE A 257 -13.61 -25.27 5.31
N LYS A 258 -12.88 -25.47 6.41
CA LYS A 258 -13.10 -26.56 7.38
C LYS A 258 -14.21 -26.23 8.38
#